data_f6a38ec5c12992350fd6aa99ebc4ec15
#
_entry.id   f6a38ec5c12992350fd6aa99ebc4ec15
#
_cell.length_a   1.000
_cell.length_b   1.000
_cell.length_c   1.000
_cell.angle_alpha   90.00
_cell.angle_beta   90.00
_cell.angle_gamma   90.00
#
_symmetry.space_group_name_H-M   'P 1'
#
loop_
_entity.id
_entity.type
_entity.pdbx_description
1 polymer ?
#
loop_
_entity_poly.entity_id
_entity_poly.type
_entity_poly.pdbx_seq_one_letter_code
_entity_poly.pdbx_strand_id
1 'polypeptide(L)'
;CAMRLAARLLDLLFPPKCVFCQRLLAENETELCTRCRRELPETQKEVKRGEFFTSCICVYDYEGLVRESVLRFKFGGMRQYAGAYGRLLAMRLLRQKEQYDLVSWVPVSAKRRRKRGYDQAELLARQTAEELGLPCVKTLEKFRDNPAQSSRADAAARRANVLNVY
;
A
#
# COMPACT_ATOMS: atom_id res chain seq x y z
N CYS A 1 1.81 0.29 -33.21
CA CYS A 1 0.67 1.22 -33.42
C CYS A 1 -0.61 0.72 -32.74
N ALA A 2 -0.99 -0.54 -32.92
CA ALA A 2 -2.24 -1.11 -32.36
C ALA A 2 -2.34 -1.05 -30.82
N MET A 3 -1.25 -1.30 -30.10
CA MET A 3 -1.24 -1.23 -28.61
C MET A 3 -1.52 0.17 -28.07
N ARG A 4 -1.05 1.22 -28.73
CA ARG A 4 -1.33 2.61 -28.31
C ARG A 4 -2.79 3.01 -28.58
N LEU A 5 -3.41 2.46 -29.63
CA LEU A 5 -4.82 2.72 -29.94
C LEU A 5 -5.73 2.01 -28.95
N ALA A 6 -5.44 0.76 -28.62
CA ALA A 6 -6.17 0.00 -27.59
C ALA A 6 -6.07 0.64 -26.19
N ALA A 7 -4.89 1.14 -25.81
CA ALA A 7 -4.71 1.87 -24.56
C ALA A 7 -5.56 3.14 -24.51
N ARG A 8 -5.57 3.94 -25.59
CA ARG A 8 -6.41 5.15 -25.66
C ARG A 8 -7.91 4.86 -25.62
N LEU A 9 -8.35 3.75 -26.22
CA LEU A 9 -9.74 3.31 -26.16
C LEU A 9 -10.13 2.87 -24.75
N LEU A 10 -9.22 2.17 -24.04
CA LEU A 10 -9.39 1.81 -22.64
C LEU A 10 -9.43 3.03 -21.73
N ASP A 11 -8.57 4.04 -21.98
CA ASP A 11 -8.57 5.29 -21.23
C ASP A 11 -9.84 6.10 -21.45
N LEU A 12 -10.49 5.98 -22.61
CA LEU A 12 -11.78 6.62 -22.88
C LEU A 12 -12.91 5.97 -22.07
N LEU A 13 -12.90 4.63 -21.92
CA LEU A 13 -13.91 3.89 -21.17
C LEU A 13 -13.62 3.89 -19.65
N PHE A 14 -12.34 3.87 -19.28
CA PHE A 14 -11.85 3.82 -17.90
C PHE A 14 -10.77 4.87 -17.69
N PRO A 15 -11.13 6.16 -17.71
CA PRO A 15 -10.13 7.22 -17.61
C PRO A 15 -9.36 7.12 -16.28
N PRO A 16 -8.04 7.36 -16.30
CA PRO A 16 -7.21 7.29 -15.13
C PRO A 16 -7.67 8.30 -14.08
N LYS A 17 -7.75 7.85 -12.83
CA LYS A 17 -8.21 8.65 -11.69
C LYS A 17 -7.15 8.72 -10.60
N CYS A 18 -7.07 9.87 -9.96
CA CYS A 18 -6.24 10.06 -8.78
C CYS A 18 -6.60 9.03 -7.70
N VAL A 19 -5.60 8.27 -7.20
CA VAL A 19 -5.83 7.21 -6.21
C VAL A 19 -6.40 7.74 -4.89
N PHE A 20 -6.20 9.01 -4.56
CA PHE A 20 -6.73 9.61 -3.33
C PHE A 20 -8.10 10.25 -3.52
N CYS A 21 -8.25 11.26 -4.36
CA CYS A 21 -9.49 12.03 -4.49
C CYS A 21 -10.43 11.56 -5.60
N GLN A 22 -10.04 10.58 -6.41
CA GLN A 22 -10.83 10.00 -7.51
C GLN A 22 -11.12 10.99 -8.68
N ARG A 23 -10.56 12.19 -8.68
CA ARG A 23 -10.63 13.12 -9.82
C ARG A 23 -9.95 12.49 -11.03
N LEU A 24 -10.47 12.75 -12.22
CA LEU A 24 -9.80 12.40 -13.47
C LEU A 24 -8.42 13.06 -13.51
N LEU A 25 -7.42 12.30 -13.95
CA LEU A 25 -6.07 12.80 -14.12
C LEU A 25 -5.94 13.55 -15.45
N ALA A 26 -5.18 14.63 -15.45
CA ALA A 26 -4.79 15.32 -16.67
C ALA A 26 -3.68 14.54 -17.40
N GLU A 27 -3.40 14.88 -18.66
CA GLU A 27 -2.41 14.17 -19.49
C GLU A 27 -1.00 14.12 -18.88
N ASN A 28 -0.64 15.09 -18.06
CA ASN A 28 0.65 15.18 -17.37
C ASN A 28 0.62 14.62 -15.93
N GLU A 29 -0.51 14.08 -15.51
CA GLU A 29 -0.68 13.45 -14.20
C GLU A 29 -0.73 11.92 -14.34
N THR A 30 -0.11 11.17 -13.45
CA THR A 30 -0.07 9.70 -13.51
C THR A 30 -0.97 9.06 -12.46
N GLU A 31 -0.53 8.95 -11.20
CA GLU A 31 -1.32 8.29 -10.14
C GLU A 31 -1.99 9.28 -9.21
N LEU A 32 -1.37 10.45 -9.05
CA LEU A 32 -1.82 11.53 -8.18
C LEU A 32 -2.06 12.78 -8.99
N CYS A 33 -3.18 13.43 -8.73
CA CYS A 33 -3.39 14.76 -9.27
C CYS A 33 -2.52 15.79 -8.55
N THR A 34 -2.22 16.89 -9.23
CA THR A 34 -1.40 17.99 -8.71
C THR A 34 -1.89 18.50 -7.37
N ARG A 35 -3.23 18.58 -7.18
CA ARG A 35 -3.83 18.98 -5.92
C ARG A 35 -3.44 18.02 -4.78
N CYS A 36 -3.67 16.72 -4.93
CA CYS A 36 -3.33 15.74 -3.91
C CYS A 36 -1.84 15.67 -3.64
N ARG A 37 -1.01 15.83 -4.69
CA ARG A 37 0.45 15.86 -4.52
C ARG A 37 0.91 17.02 -3.62
N ARG A 38 0.21 18.14 -3.68
CA ARG A 38 0.55 19.35 -2.90
C ARG A 38 -0.12 19.39 -1.52
N GLU A 39 -1.37 18.94 -1.43
CA GLU A 39 -2.21 19.15 -0.24
C GLU A 39 -2.24 17.95 0.73
N LEU A 40 -1.88 16.75 0.27
CA LEU A 40 -1.78 15.62 1.18
C LEU A 40 -0.54 15.76 2.06
N PRO A 41 -0.71 15.87 3.39
CA PRO A 41 0.40 16.04 4.29
C PRO A 41 1.25 14.76 4.35
N GLU A 42 2.50 14.84 3.95
CA GLU A 42 3.47 13.82 4.33
C GLU A 42 3.57 13.79 5.86
N THR A 43 3.65 12.59 6.43
CA THR A 43 3.77 12.49 7.88
C THR A 43 5.05 13.15 8.36
N GLN A 44 4.91 14.04 9.33
CA GLN A 44 6.04 14.66 10.04
C GLN A 44 6.45 13.84 11.28
N LYS A 45 5.76 12.72 11.53
CA LYS A 45 6.07 11.86 12.67
C LYS A 45 7.46 11.29 12.51
N GLU A 46 8.24 11.39 13.59
CA GLU A 46 9.55 10.74 13.65
C GLU A 46 9.46 9.25 13.38
N VAL A 47 10.52 8.73 12.79
CA VAL A 47 10.69 7.30 12.58
C VAL A 47 10.69 6.62 13.95
N LYS A 48 9.66 5.79 14.20
CA LYS A 48 9.58 5.04 15.44
C LYS A 48 10.57 3.90 15.41
N ARG A 49 11.29 3.72 16.52
CA ARG A 49 12.14 2.57 16.76
C ARG A 49 11.49 1.65 17.79
N GLY A 50 11.78 0.37 17.74
CA GLY A 50 11.21 -0.61 18.67
C GLY A 50 12.17 -1.73 18.99
N GLU A 51 11.80 -2.53 19.96
CA GLU A 51 12.61 -3.66 20.42
C GLU A 51 12.85 -4.71 19.31
N PHE A 52 11.86 -4.92 18.43
CA PHE A 52 11.88 -5.95 17.39
C PHE A 52 11.99 -5.39 15.96
N PHE A 53 12.19 -4.08 15.80
CA PHE A 53 12.38 -3.45 14.52
C PHE A 53 13.24 -2.19 14.65
N THR A 54 14.07 -1.95 13.67
CA THR A 54 14.98 -0.78 13.67
C THR A 54 14.22 0.50 13.44
N SER A 55 13.29 0.52 12.48
CA SER A 55 12.51 1.70 12.13
C SER A 55 11.11 1.38 11.62
N CYS A 56 10.17 2.26 11.85
CA CYS A 56 8.84 2.23 11.26
C CYS A 56 8.58 3.56 10.55
N ILE A 57 8.44 3.51 9.23
CA ILE A 57 8.33 4.65 8.35
C ILE A 57 6.92 4.70 7.75
N CYS A 58 6.31 5.89 7.75
CA CYS A 58 5.04 6.14 7.08
C CYS A 58 5.21 7.19 5.99
N VAL A 59 4.37 7.17 4.96
CA VAL A 59 4.32 8.21 3.92
C VAL A 59 3.37 9.31 4.34
N TYR A 60 2.14 8.95 4.72
CA TYR A 60 1.07 9.86 5.09
C TYR A 60 0.45 9.48 6.42
N ASP A 61 -0.18 10.43 7.08
CA ASP A 61 -1.07 10.16 8.20
C ASP A 61 -2.35 9.45 7.72
N TYR A 62 -2.84 8.48 8.51
CA TYR A 62 -3.99 7.65 8.15
C TYR A 62 -5.31 8.36 8.48
N GLU A 63 -5.62 9.41 7.73
CA GLU A 63 -6.84 10.22 7.89
C GLU A 63 -7.37 10.73 6.56
N GLY A 64 -8.54 11.32 6.55
CA GLY A 64 -9.16 11.95 5.38
C GLY A 64 -9.08 11.12 4.11
N LEU A 65 -8.67 11.72 3.01
CA LEU A 65 -8.53 11.10 1.69
C LEU A 65 -7.56 9.91 1.68
N VAL A 66 -6.52 9.92 2.51
CA VAL A 66 -5.57 8.80 2.63
C VAL A 66 -6.29 7.57 3.18
N ARG A 67 -7.03 7.73 4.27
CA ARG A 67 -7.82 6.65 4.88
C ARG A 67 -8.85 6.09 3.90
N GLU A 68 -9.60 6.95 3.23
CA GLU A 68 -10.60 6.53 2.23
C GLU A 68 -9.97 5.74 1.09
N SER A 69 -8.84 6.21 0.57
CA SER A 69 -8.11 5.55 -0.50
C SER A 69 -7.61 4.17 -0.09
N VAL A 70 -7.03 4.04 1.10
CA VAL A 70 -6.60 2.74 1.65
C VAL A 70 -7.79 1.79 1.88
N LEU A 71 -8.96 2.30 2.27
CA LEU A 71 -10.17 1.48 2.38
C LEU A 71 -10.67 0.98 1.03
N ARG A 72 -10.63 1.81 -0.02
CA ARG A 72 -10.91 1.38 -1.40
C ARG A 72 -9.93 0.30 -1.86
N PHE A 73 -8.64 0.46 -1.59
CA PHE A 73 -7.62 -0.55 -1.87
C PHE A 73 -7.86 -1.86 -1.10
N LYS A 74 -8.29 -1.80 0.16
CA LYS A 74 -8.53 -2.99 0.99
C LYS A 74 -9.86 -3.69 0.71
N PHE A 75 -10.89 -2.95 0.34
CA PHE A 75 -12.27 -3.47 0.32
C PHE A 75 -13.02 -3.13 -0.98
N GLY A 76 -12.55 -2.18 -1.75
CA GLY A 76 -13.20 -1.71 -2.99
C GLY A 76 -12.64 -2.37 -4.27
N GLY A 77 -11.80 -3.40 -4.16
CA GLY A 77 -11.27 -4.11 -5.33
C GLY A 77 -10.23 -3.34 -6.16
N MET A 78 -9.77 -2.18 -5.69
CA MET A 78 -8.87 -1.27 -6.44
C MET A 78 -7.41 -1.75 -6.44
N ARG A 79 -7.15 -2.93 -7.02
CA ARG A 79 -5.81 -3.53 -7.08
C ARG A 79 -4.77 -2.64 -7.76
N GLN A 80 -5.20 -1.87 -8.77
CA GLN A 80 -4.35 -0.95 -9.54
C GLN A 80 -3.70 0.15 -8.69
N TYR A 81 -4.20 0.41 -7.48
CA TYR A 81 -3.56 1.37 -6.56
C TYR A 81 -2.20 0.91 -6.05
N ALA A 82 -1.90 -0.40 -6.16
CA ALA A 82 -0.63 -0.95 -5.70
C ALA A 82 0.59 -0.27 -6.35
N GLY A 83 0.52 0.03 -7.66
CA GLY A 83 1.59 0.73 -8.37
C GLY A 83 1.86 2.12 -7.80
N ALA A 84 0.81 2.93 -7.62
CA ALA A 84 0.93 4.26 -7.03
C ALA A 84 1.50 4.22 -5.61
N TYR A 85 0.98 3.32 -4.78
CA TYR A 85 1.44 3.18 -3.40
C TYR A 85 2.86 2.63 -3.30
N GLY A 86 3.23 1.68 -4.18
CA GLY A 86 4.58 1.15 -4.25
C GLY A 86 5.62 2.23 -4.55
N ARG A 87 5.33 3.10 -5.54
CA ARG A 87 6.19 4.26 -5.85
C ARG A 87 6.29 5.24 -4.70
N LEU A 88 5.19 5.58 -4.05
CA LEU A 88 5.20 6.48 -2.89
C LEU A 88 6.04 5.93 -1.74
N LEU A 89 5.94 4.62 -1.46
CA LEU A 89 6.75 3.95 -0.46
C LEU A 89 8.23 3.92 -0.85
N ALA A 90 8.54 3.55 -2.10
CA ALA A 90 9.92 3.54 -2.60
C ALA A 90 10.56 4.92 -2.50
N MET A 91 9.87 5.97 -2.96
CA MET A 91 10.36 7.35 -2.83
C MET A 91 10.61 7.76 -1.38
N ARG A 92 9.77 7.31 -0.44
CA ARG A 92 9.95 7.58 0.98
C ARG A 92 11.15 6.84 1.55
N LEU A 93 11.36 5.58 1.15
CA LEU A 93 12.50 4.76 1.56
C LEU A 93 13.81 5.29 0.99
N LEU A 94 13.85 5.72 -0.26
CA LEU A 94 15.04 6.31 -0.89
C LEU A 94 15.54 7.60 -0.23
N ARG A 95 14.65 8.29 0.51
CA ARG A 95 15.04 9.46 1.34
C ARG A 95 15.72 9.07 2.66
N GLN A 96 15.69 7.77 3.02
CA GLN A 96 16.43 7.28 4.19
C GLN A 96 17.87 6.95 3.80
N LYS A 97 18.78 7.00 4.77
CA LYS A 97 20.18 6.60 4.59
C LYS A 97 20.40 5.08 4.78
N GLU A 98 19.34 4.35 5.07
CA GLU A 98 19.39 2.92 5.34
C GLU A 98 19.48 2.15 4.03
N GLN A 99 20.25 1.06 4.05
CA GLN A 99 20.32 0.09 2.95
C GLN A 99 19.37 -1.07 3.24
N TYR A 100 18.74 -1.59 2.20
CA TYR A 100 17.78 -2.69 2.28
C TYR A 100 18.22 -3.81 1.36
N ASP A 101 18.20 -5.05 1.85
CA ASP A 101 18.60 -6.23 1.09
C ASP A 101 17.42 -6.87 0.34
N LEU A 102 16.22 -6.76 0.88
CA LEU A 102 14.99 -7.32 0.31
C LEU A 102 13.74 -6.61 0.82
N VAL A 103 12.63 -6.82 0.13
CA VAL A 103 11.29 -6.43 0.57
C VAL A 103 10.49 -7.68 0.90
N SER A 104 9.76 -7.66 2.02
CA SER A 104 8.84 -8.71 2.42
C SER A 104 7.52 -8.10 2.89
N TRP A 105 6.54 -8.95 3.21
CA TRP A 105 5.23 -8.48 3.69
C TRP A 105 4.66 -9.39 4.76
N VAL A 106 3.75 -8.84 5.56
CA VAL A 106 2.94 -9.61 6.51
C VAL A 106 1.67 -10.08 5.79
N PRO A 107 1.52 -11.39 5.50
CA PRO A 107 0.44 -11.89 4.67
C PRO A 107 -0.93 -11.85 5.36
N VAL A 108 -2.00 -11.68 4.58
CA VAL A 108 -3.36 -11.90 5.06
C VAL A 108 -3.69 -13.39 5.09
N SER A 109 -4.72 -13.81 5.86
CA SER A 109 -5.16 -15.21 5.87
C SER A 109 -5.73 -15.63 4.51
N ALA A 110 -5.65 -16.94 4.20
CA ALA A 110 -6.22 -17.51 2.98
C ALA A 110 -7.72 -17.16 2.82
N LYS A 111 -8.48 -17.15 3.92
CA LYS A 111 -9.89 -16.73 3.93
C LYS A 111 -10.06 -15.28 3.47
N ARG A 112 -9.25 -14.35 3.99
CA ARG A 112 -9.28 -12.95 3.59
C ARG A 112 -8.82 -12.74 2.16
N ARG A 113 -7.77 -13.45 1.73
CA ARG A 113 -7.29 -13.42 0.35
C ARG A 113 -8.39 -13.86 -0.64
N ARG A 114 -9.10 -14.96 -0.34
CA ARG A 114 -10.25 -15.42 -1.17
C ARG A 114 -11.36 -14.37 -1.21
N LYS A 115 -11.75 -13.81 -0.05
CA LYS A 115 -12.81 -12.80 0.01
C LYS A 115 -12.46 -11.50 -0.74
N ARG A 116 -11.20 -11.07 -0.72
CA ARG A 116 -10.71 -9.82 -1.33
C ARG A 116 -10.24 -9.99 -2.78
N GLY A 117 -9.93 -11.23 -3.17
CA GLY A 117 -9.33 -11.55 -4.46
C GLY A 117 -7.81 -11.32 -4.53
N TYR A 118 -7.20 -10.68 -3.53
CA TYR A 118 -5.76 -10.38 -3.45
C TYR A 118 -5.27 -10.14 -2.02
N ASP A 119 -3.96 -10.23 -1.84
CA ASP A 119 -3.25 -9.76 -0.65
C ASP A 119 -2.70 -8.36 -0.93
N GLN A 120 -3.19 -7.37 -0.20
CA GLN A 120 -2.79 -5.97 -0.40
C GLN A 120 -1.33 -5.72 -0.05
N ALA A 121 -0.86 -6.36 1.03
CA ALA A 121 0.51 -6.20 1.49
C ALA A 121 1.50 -6.83 0.50
N GLU A 122 1.14 -7.99 -0.08
CA GLU A 122 1.91 -8.62 -1.16
C GLU A 122 2.01 -7.72 -2.39
N LEU A 123 0.88 -7.19 -2.88
CA LEU A 123 0.89 -6.31 -4.05
C LEU A 123 1.75 -5.08 -3.82
N LEU A 124 1.64 -4.49 -2.64
CA LEU A 124 2.41 -3.32 -2.25
C LEU A 124 3.90 -3.63 -2.18
N ALA A 125 4.28 -4.73 -1.51
CA ALA A 125 5.67 -5.15 -1.38
C ALA A 125 6.32 -5.42 -2.74
N ARG A 126 5.61 -6.11 -3.65
CA ARG A 126 6.11 -6.38 -5.01
C ARG A 126 6.37 -5.10 -5.79
N GLN A 127 5.43 -4.16 -5.77
CA GLN A 127 5.61 -2.88 -6.47
C GLN A 127 6.71 -2.03 -5.84
N THR A 128 6.80 -1.99 -4.51
CA THR A 128 7.89 -1.28 -3.82
C THR A 128 9.25 -1.90 -4.14
N ALA A 129 9.35 -3.22 -4.15
CA ALA A 129 10.58 -3.94 -4.50
C ALA A 129 11.02 -3.66 -5.94
N GLU A 130 10.09 -3.67 -6.89
CA GLU A 130 10.33 -3.35 -8.30
C GLU A 130 10.90 -1.93 -8.45
N GLU A 131 10.30 -0.93 -7.79
CA GLU A 131 10.76 0.46 -7.81
C GLU A 131 12.14 0.66 -7.16
N LEU A 132 12.49 -0.18 -6.18
CA LEU A 132 13.79 -0.15 -5.49
C LEU A 132 14.86 -1.02 -6.16
N GLY A 133 14.50 -1.87 -7.14
CA GLY A 133 15.39 -2.86 -7.72
C GLY A 133 15.80 -3.97 -6.73
N LEU A 134 14.94 -4.30 -5.76
CA LEU A 134 15.21 -5.27 -4.71
C LEU A 134 14.44 -6.58 -4.90
N PRO A 135 14.97 -7.71 -4.39
CA PRO A 135 14.20 -8.95 -4.33
C PRO A 135 12.97 -8.81 -3.44
N CYS A 136 11.84 -9.38 -3.88
CA CYS A 136 10.63 -9.48 -3.08
C CYS A 136 10.41 -10.93 -2.63
N VAL A 137 10.55 -11.20 -1.34
CA VAL A 137 10.59 -12.56 -0.79
C VAL A 137 9.51 -12.74 0.28
N LYS A 138 8.79 -13.86 0.21
CA LYS A 138 7.84 -14.25 1.26
C LYS A 138 8.62 -14.85 2.43
N THR A 139 8.71 -14.13 3.53
CA THR A 139 9.41 -14.57 4.75
C THR A 139 8.46 -15.05 5.85
N LEU A 140 7.17 -14.75 5.73
CA LEU A 140 6.15 -15.10 6.72
C LEU A 140 5.00 -15.87 6.08
N GLU A 141 4.45 -16.81 6.83
CA GLU A 141 3.24 -17.51 6.46
C GLU A 141 2.19 -17.38 7.57
N LYS A 142 0.98 -17.02 7.17
CA LYS A 142 -0.14 -16.93 8.10
C LYS A 142 -0.91 -18.24 8.12
N PHE A 143 -0.77 -19.02 9.18
CA PHE A 143 -1.40 -20.33 9.34
C PHE A 143 -2.70 -20.29 10.14
N ARG A 144 -2.98 -19.23 10.90
CA ARG A 144 -4.26 -19.04 11.61
C ARG A 144 -5.03 -17.84 11.10
N ASP A 145 -6.34 -18.01 10.88
CA ASP A 145 -7.23 -16.88 10.66
C ASP A 145 -7.64 -16.31 12.03
N ASN A 146 -7.50 -15.03 12.20
CA ASN A 146 -7.80 -14.31 13.43
C ASN A 146 -8.77 -13.16 13.13
N PRO A 147 -9.55 -12.68 14.11
CA PRO A 147 -10.43 -11.52 13.93
C PRO A 147 -9.70 -10.29 13.42
N ALA A 148 -10.43 -9.34 12.83
CA ALA A 148 -9.83 -8.12 12.33
C ALA A 148 -9.21 -7.30 13.47
N GLN A 149 -8.00 -6.77 13.26
CA GLN A 149 -7.33 -5.91 14.26
C GLN A 149 -8.13 -4.65 14.60
N SER A 150 -8.89 -4.14 13.63
CA SER A 150 -9.78 -2.98 13.82
C SER A 150 -10.97 -3.25 14.77
N SER A 151 -11.30 -4.52 15.03
CA SER A 151 -12.34 -4.89 15.99
C SER A 151 -11.82 -5.05 17.43
N ARG A 152 -10.52 -4.81 17.67
CA ARG A 152 -9.91 -4.93 18.99
C ARG A 152 -9.83 -3.58 19.67
N ALA A 153 -10.29 -3.55 20.94
CA ALA A 153 -10.48 -2.30 21.69
C ALA A 153 -9.16 -1.58 21.99
N ASP A 154 -8.14 -2.30 22.42
CA ASP A 154 -6.89 -1.74 22.92
C ASP A 154 -5.62 -2.40 22.33
N ALA A 155 -4.47 -1.88 22.76
CA ALA A 155 -3.17 -2.37 22.29
C ALA A 155 -2.85 -3.78 22.80
N ALA A 156 -3.26 -4.14 24.01
CA ALA A 156 -3.02 -5.47 24.58
C ALA A 156 -3.82 -6.55 23.83
N ALA A 157 -5.11 -6.29 23.58
CA ALA A 157 -5.96 -7.14 22.78
C ALA A 157 -5.45 -7.29 21.32
N ARG A 158 -4.87 -6.24 20.74
CA ARG A 158 -4.24 -6.30 19.42
C ARG A 158 -2.98 -7.15 19.41
N ARG A 159 -2.13 -7.07 20.45
CA ARG A 159 -0.93 -7.92 20.60
C ARG A 159 -1.33 -9.38 20.75
N ALA A 160 -2.25 -9.70 21.67
CA ALA A 160 -2.76 -11.05 21.87
C ALA A 160 -3.34 -11.66 20.59
N ASN A 161 -4.02 -10.86 19.78
CA ASN A 161 -4.65 -11.29 18.53
C ASN A 161 -3.65 -11.71 17.43
N VAL A 162 -2.37 -11.38 17.54
CA VAL A 162 -1.33 -11.75 16.56
C VAL A 162 -0.35 -12.79 17.06
N LEU A 163 -0.43 -13.19 18.33
CA LEU A 163 0.41 -14.23 18.87
C LEU A 163 0.14 -15.58 18.19
N ASN A 164 1.19 -16.28 17.79
CA ASN A 164 1.13 -17.58 17.14
C ASN A 164 0.21 -17.64 15.91
N VAL A 165 0.25 -16.59 15.09
CA VAL A 165 -0.56 -16.48 13.87
C VAL A 165 0.29 -16.62 12.61
N TYR A 166 1.59 -16.33 12.70
CA TYR A 166 2.60 -16.39 11.66
C TYR A 166 3.72 -17.36 12.02
#